data_9ff19220fee5a07414e3876cf88badd3
#
_entry.id   9ff19220fee5a07414e3876cf88badd3
#
_cell.length_a   1.000
_cell.length_b   1.000
_cell.length_c   1.000
_cell.angle_alpha   90.00
_cell.angle_beta   90.00
_cell.angle_gamma   90.00
#
_symmetry.space_group_name_H-M   'P 1'
#
loop_
_entity.id
_entity.type
_entity.pdbx_description
1 polymer ?
#
loop_
_entity_poly.entity_id
_entity_poly.type
_entity_poly.pdbx_seq_one_letter_code
_entity_poly.pdbx_strand_id
1 'polypeptide(L)'
;MDIMPLEMPAQVFETEGLWFVIPDEIRHRVEDNFYHFMGSIHALEHVSIGLMPLLIMADRNDLGGISIPLHPQVGSAAVFVYDGLPGGAGLTAGAFPRLDDLILGVRQTLMTCPCLNGCPSCVQSPKCGSGNRPLDKQGALYLVNEIIGTGDTSRNSLPEVSRGLIRRIDMEQARIESGPDGARVEGDRDSLSGSEYEPGPGPVIVFDVETRRSAKDVGGWNRAGEMGVSVCVCWDGSEYRSFGQDELGELFRIFSEAGLVVGFNSFRFDYAVLQPFAPYRLSGLKGLDMLQEIRRFLGYGVSLDNLGRATLDAPKSADGMKALEWWKEGRVEEIRRYCQMDVEITRRLYEFGRENHYLLFTNKAGQKTRVPVHW
;
A
#
# COMPACT_ATOMS: atom_id res chain seq x y z
N MET A 1 -18.76 -23.28 -5.22
CA MET A 1 -17.54 -23.82 -5.83
C MET A 1 -16.45 -23.69 -4.79
N ASP A 2 -15.92 -24.82 -4.31
CA ASP A 2 -14.81 -24.77 -3.36
C ASP A 2 -13.51 -24.49 -4.11
N ILE A 3 -12.77 -23.50 -3.66
CA ILE A 3 -11.44 -23.18 -4.18
C ILE A 3 -10.47 -24.12 -3.49
N MET A 4 -9.95 -25.11 -4.21
CA MET A 4 -8.85 -25.96 -3.72
C MET A 4 -7.53 -25.26 -4.00
N PRO A 5 -6.61 -25.16 -3.01
CA PRO A 5 -5.25 -24.71 -3.26
C PRO A 5 -4.55 -25.67 -4.21
N LEU A 6 -4.03 -25.18 -5.32
CA LEU A 6 -3.23 -25.95 -6.26
C LEU A 6 -1.77 -25.92 -5.79
N GLU A 7 -1.26 -27.04 -5.32
CA GLU A 7 0.18 -27.19 -5.06
C GLU A 7 0.91 -27.37 -6.41
N MET A 8 1.56 -26.33 -6.87
CA MET A 8 2.41 -26.39 -8.04
C MET A 8 3.82 -26.86 -7.62
N PRO A 9 4.41 -27.87 -8.30
CA PRO A 9 5.77 -28.27 -8.01
C PRO A 9 6.74 -27.10 -8.26
N ALA A 10 7.71 -26.93 -7.36
CA ALA A 10 8.76 -25.94 -7.53
C ALA A 10 9.58 -26.27 -8.79
N GLN A 11 9.71 -25.29 -9.70
CA GLN A 11 10.63 -25.41 -10.83
C GLN A 11 11.99 -24.85 -10.39
N VAL A 12 13.00 -25.70 -10.38
CA VAL A 12 14.38 -25.32 -10.07
C VAL A 12 15.21 -25.46 -11.35
N PHE A 13 15.88 -24.39 -11.76
CA PHE A 13 16.79 -24.40 -12.88
C PHE A 13 17.98 -23.50 -12.61
N GLU A 14 19.12 -23.82 -13.20
CA GLU A 14 20.30 -22.96 -13.20
C GLU A 14 20.18 -21.96 -14.36
N THR A 15 20.55 -20.70 -14.10
CA THR A 15 20.52 -19.64 -15.10
C THR A 15 21.59 -18.58 -14.82
N GLU A 16 21.79 -17.67 -15.77
CA GLU A 16 22.64 -16.50 -15.59
C GLU A 16 21.83 -15.33 -15.04
N GLY A 17 22.44 -14.51 -14.19
CA GLY A 17 21.83 -13.31 -13.65
C GLY A 17 22.83 -12.23 -13.33
N LEU A 18 22.45 -11.00 -13.50
CA LEU A 18 23.16 -9.84 -12.96
C LEU A 18 22.50 -9.40 -11.65
N TRP A 19 23.30 -8.84 -10.76
CA TRP A 19 22.81 -8.32 -9.52
C TRP A 19 23.59 -7.08 -9.07
N PHE A 20 22.96 -6.28 -8.25
CA PHE A 20 23.62 -5.16 -7.61
C PHE A 20 23.13 -5.00 -6.17
N VAL A 21 24.05 -4.63 -5.30
CA VAL A 21 23.82 -4.46 -3.86
C VAL A 21 23.43 -3.02 -3.58
N ILE A 22 22.48 -2.86 -2.68
CA ILE A 22 22.16 -1.56 -2.12
C ILE A 22 22.90 -1.43 -0.78
N PRO A 23 23.89 -0.54 -0.67
CA PRO A 23 24.61 -0.31 0.59
C PRO A 23 23.66 0.08 1.74
N ASP A 24 23.99 -0.36 2.96
CA ASP A 24 23.18 -0.07 4.13
C ASP A 24 23.06 1.43 4.42
N GLU A 25 24.07 2.23 4.06
CA GLU A 25 24.00 3.69 4.18
C GLU A 25 22.91 4.29 3.27
N ILE A 26 22.71 3.74 2.07
CA ILE A 26 21.64 4.17 1.17
C ILE A 26 20.29 3.70 1.72
N ARG A 27 20.22 2.46 2.20
CA ARG A 27 19.03 1.94 2.88
C ARG A 27 18.60 2.85 4.01
N HIS A 28 19.51 3.19 4.94
CA HIS A 28 19.18 4.06 6.06
C HIS A 28 18.69 5.43 5.59
N ARG A 29 19.32 6.05 4.58
CA ARG A 29 18.84 7.32 4.03
C ARG A 29 17.44 7.22 3.42
N VAL A 30 17.09 6.12 2.75
CA VAL A 30 15.74 5.87 2.24
C VAL A 30 14.74 5.78 3.40
N GLU A 31 15.08 5.01 4.45
CA GLU A 31 14.24 4.80 5.64
C GLU A 31 14.11 6.09 6.48
N ASP A 32 15.19 6.87 6.66
CA ASP A 32 15.22 8.15 7.39
C ASP A 32 14.34 9.22 6.71
N ASN A 33 14.18 9.13 5.37
CA ASN A 33 13.25 9.95 4.62
C ASN A 33 11.84 9.33 4.54
N PHE A 34 11.58 8.32 5.36
CA PHE A 34 10.31 7.62 5.53
C PHE A 34 9.82 6.88 4.28
N TYR A 35 10.64 6.66 3.25
CA TYR A 35 10.25 5.85 2.10
C TYR A 35 10.15 4.37 2.47
N HIS A 36 9.27 3.64 1.77
CA HIS A 36 9.12 2.21 1.98
C HIS A 36 10.23 1.43 1.28
N PHE A 37 11.31 1.09 2.01
CA PHE A 37 12.53 0.54 1.41
C PHE A 37 12.28 -0.70 0.55
N MET A 38 11.52 -1.71 1.04
CA MET A 38 11.19 -2.89 0.24
C MET A 38 10.41 -2.51 -1.04
N GLY A 39 9.46 -1.58 -0.95
CA GLY A 39 8.73 -1.08 -2.12
C GLY A 39 9.63 -0.33 -3.10
N SER A 40 10.65 0.35 -2.60
CA SER A 40 11.63 1.09 -3.41
C SER A 40 12.52 0.15 -4.24
N ILE A 41 13.09 -0.89 -3.62
CA ILE A 41 13.93 -1.87 -4.33
C ILE A 41 13.09 -2.75 -5.28
N HIS A 42 11.84 -3.05 -4.93
CA HIS A 42 10.90 -3.78 -5.78
C HIS A 42 10.51 -2.96 -7.03
N ALA A 43 10.23 -1.67 -6.85
CA ALA A 43 9.98 -0.78 -7.98
C ALA A 43 11.23 -0.63 -8.88
N LEU A 44 12.42 -0.52 -8.29
CA LEU A 44 13.70 -0.50 -9.01
C LEU A 44 13.90 -1.77 -9.85
N GLU A 45 13.62 -2.95 -9.29
CA GLU A 45 13.64 -4.23 -10.01
C GLU A 45 12.73 -4.20 -11.23
N HIS A 46 11.47 -3.82 -11.06
CA HIS A 46 10.48 -3.81 -12.14
C HIS A 46 10.87 -2.86 -13.28
N VAL A 47 11.33 -1.65 -12.96
CA VAL A 47 11.78 -0.69 -13.98
C VAL A 47 13.01 -1.23 -14.71
N SER A 48 13.95 -1.85 -13.97
CA SER A 48 15.17 -2.44 -14.55
C SER A 48 14.81 -3.53 -15.58
N ILE A 49 13.92 -4.47 -15.21
CA ILE A 49 13.44 -5.51 -16.14
C ILE A 49 12.71 -4.88 -17.33
N GLY A 50 11.92 -3.82 -17.08
CA GLY A 50 11.17 -3.13 -18.14
C GLY A 50 12.05 -2.44 -19.17
N LEU A 51 13.21 -1.92 -18.77
CA LEU A 51 14.13 -1.18 -19.62
C LEU A 51 15.22 -2.07 -20.26
N MET A 52 15.56 -3.19 -19.64
CA MET A 52 16.63 -4.06 -20.12
C MET A 52 16.46 -4.49 -21.60
N PRO A 53 15.24 -4.81 -22.11
CA PRO A 53 15.02 -5.08 -23.52
C PRO A 53 15.51 -3.99 -24.48
N LEU A 54 15.48 -2.73 -24.05
CA LEU A 54 15.99 -1.62 -24.87
C LEU A 54 17.52 -1.59 -24.96
N LEU A 55 18.21 -2.23 -24.02
CA LEU A 55 19.66 -2.26 -23.98
C LEU A 55 20.25 -3.46 -24.71
N ILE A 56 19.57 -4.61 -24.68
CA ILE A 56 20.11 -5.90 -25.13
C ILE A 56 19.26 -6.57 -26.22
N MET A 57 18.23 -5.88 -26.75
CA MET A 57 17.34 -6.39 -27.82
C MET A 57 16.70 -7.75 -27.44
N ALA A 58 16.25 -7.90 -26.20
CA ALA A 58 15.57 -9.09 -25.69
C ALA A 58 14.06 -8.87 -25.56
N ASP A 59 13.29 -9.94 -25.40
CA ASP A 59 11.90 -9.83 -24.96
C ASP A 59 11.86 -9.68 -23.44
N ARG A 60 10.96 -8.82 -22.93
CA ARG A 60 10.73 -8.68 -21.49
C ARG A 60 10.34 -10.02 -20.82
N ASN A 61 9.75 -10.93 -21.60
CA ASN A 61 9.34 -12.24 -21.12
C ASN A 61 10.51 -13.20 -20.87
N ASP A 62 11.66 -12.92 -21.46
CA ASP A 62 12.87 -13.73 -21.30
C ASP A 62 13.67 -13.34 -20.04
N LEU A 63 13.21 -12.34 -19.30
CA LEU A 63 13.85 -11.85 -18.08
C LEU A 63 12.95 -12.06 -16.87
N GLY A 64 13.55 -12.41 -15.74
CA GLY A 64 12.95 -12.40 -14.42
C GLY A 64 13.75 -11.54 -13.47
N GLY A 65 13.19 -11.26 -12.29
CA GLY A 65 13.92 -10.55 -11.26
C GLY A 65 13.40 -10.86 -9.86
N ILE A 66 14.20 -10.47 -8.89
CA ILE A 66 13.87 -10.53 -7.49
C ILE A 66 14.62 -9.45 -6.73
N SER A 67 13.93 -8.81 -5.79
CA SER A 67 14.49 -7.84 -4.86
C SER A 67 14.37 -8.36 -3.43
N ILE A 68 15.47 -8.35 -2.69
CA ILE A 68 15.58 -8.91 -1.33
C ILE A 68 16.17 -7.84 -0.42
N PRO A 69 15.48 -7.46 0.67
CA PRO A 69 15.95 -6.41 1.57
C PRO A 69 17.17 -6.81 2.42
N LEU A 70 17.40 -8.12 2.58
CA LEU A 70 18.60 -8.68 3.21
C LEU A 70 18.88 -10.06 2.60
N HIS A 71 19.77 -10.12 1.63
CA HIS A 71 20.12 -11.38 0.99
C HIS A 71 21.17 -12.13 1.83
N PRO A 72 20.93 -13.41 2.24
CA PRO A 72 21.80 -14.12 3.18
C PRO A 72 23.26 -14.27 2.73
N GLN A 73 23.49 -14.45 1.42
CA GLN A 73 24.84 -14.61 0.86
C GLN A 73 25.56 -13.28 0.65
N VAL A 74 24.80 -12.17 0.49
CA VAL A 74 25.36 -10.84 0.23
C VAL A 74 25.49 -10.04 1.52
N GLY A 75 24.68 -10.37 2.55
CA GLY A 75 24.65 -9.64 3.82
C GLY A 75 24.04 -8.24 3.74
N SER A 76 23.41 -7.89 2.61
CA SER A 76 22.83 -6.57 2.37
C SER A 76 21.64 -6.70 1.42
N ALA A 77 20.94 -5.59 1.17
CA ALA A 77 19.86 -5.57 0.20
C ALA A 77 20.39 -5.73 -1.22
N ALA A 78 19.69 -6.50 -2.04
CA ALA A 78 20.11 -6.76 -3.42
C ALA A 78 18.92 -6.84 -4.38
N VAL A 79 19.17 -6.43 -5.62
CA VAL A 79 18.27 -6.61 -6.75
C VAL A 79 18.97 -7.52 -7.76
N PHE A 80 18.28 -8.57 -8.14
CA PHE A 80 18.72 -9.55 -9.11
C PHE A 80 17.84 -9.44 -10.36
N VAL A 81 18.45 -9.52 -11.53
CA VAL A 81 17.76 -9.74 -12.80
C VAL A 81 18.42 -10.95 -13.46
N TYR A 82 17.62 -11.90 -13.90
CA TYR A 82 18.12 -13.17 -14.43
C TYR A 82 17.45 -13.54 -15.76
N ASP A 83 18.15 -14.37 -16.53
CA ASP A 83 17.62 -14.95 -17.76
C ASP A 83 16.53 -15.97 -17.40
N GLY A 84 15.33 -15.80 -17.95
CA GLY A 84 14.16 -16.67 -17.69
C GLY A 84 14.25 -18.05 -18.33
N LEU A 85 15.38 -18.38 -18.97
CA LEU A 85 15.61 -19.64 -19.66
C LEU A 85 16.61 -20.52 -18.89
N PRO A 86 16.34 -21.83 -18.75
CA PRO A 86 17.30 -22.76 -18.17
C PRO A 86 18.65 -22.73 -18.91
N GLY A 87 19.74 -22.65 -18.15
CA GLY A 87 21.09 -22.51 -18.68
C GLY A 87 21.51 -21.08 -19.03
N GLY A 88 20.57 -20.13 -19.02
CA GLY A 88 20.81 -18.76 -19.45
C GLY A 88 20.84 -18.61 -20.98
N ALA A 89 20.55 -17.41 -21.45
CA ALA A 89 20.63 -17.03 -22.87
C ALA A 89 21.69 -15.93 -23.14
N GLY A 90 22.48 -15.58 -22.09
CA GLY A 90 23.50 -14.54 -22.18
C GLY A 90 22.93 -13.10 -22.13
N LEU A 91 21.64 -12.94 -21.84
CA LEU A 91 20.97 -11.63 -21.86
C LEU A 91 21.51 -10.74 -20.74
N THR A 92 21.55 -11.26 -19.53
CA THR A 92 22.05 -10.52 -18.35
C THR A 92 23.56 -10.30 -18.42
N ALA A 93 24.32 -11.26 -18.98
CA ALA A 93 25.74 -11.09 -19.26
C ALA A 93 25.99 -9.96 -20.27
N GLY A 94 25.16 -9.85 -21.31
CA GLY A 94 25.19 -8.76 -22.29
C GLY A 94 24.78 -7.40 -21.73
N ALA A 95 23.87 -7.38 -20.74
CA ALA A 95 23.43 -6.16 -20.08
C ALA A 95 24.43 -5.64 -19.02
N PHE A 96 25.22 -6.51 -18.42
CA PHE A 96 26.12 -6.17 -17.33
C PHE A 96 27.08 -5.02 -17.63
N PRO A 97 27.75 -4.94 -18.81
CA PRO A 97 28.60 -3.81 -19.16
C PRO A 97 27.85 -2.47 -19.27
N ARG A 98 26.52 -2.52 -19.43
CA ARG A 98 25.65 -1.37 -19.62
C ARG A 98 24.79 -1.05 -18.38
N LEU A 99 25.20 -1.55 -17.22
CA LEU A 99 24.44 -1.35 -15.98
C LEU A 99 24.29 0.14 -15.63
N ASP A 100 25.29 0.96 -15.93
CA ASP A 100 25.25 2.40 -15.69
C ASP A 100 24.17 3.07 -16.57
N ASP A 101 24.07 2.69 -17.86
CA ASP A 101 23.00 3.14 -18.77
C ASP A 101 21.63 2.71 -18.25
N LEU A 102 21.53 1.49 -17.73
CA LEU A 102 20.29 0.97 -17.14
C LEU A 102 19.83 1.84 -15.97
N ILE A 103 20.71 2.12 -15.01
CA ILE A 103 20.37 2.90 -13.80
C ILE A 103 19.99 4.35 -14.16
N LEU A 104 20.69 4.95 -15.13
CA LEU A 104 20.32 6.28 -15.65
C LEU A 104 18.95 6.25 -16.35
N GLY A 105 18.68 5.21 -17.13
CA GLY A 105 17.37 4.98 -17.76
C GLY A 105 16.25 4.79 -16.74
N VAL A 106 16.50 4.05 -15.66
CA VAL A 106 15.57 3.87 -14.54
C VAL A 106 15.23 5.24 -13.93
N ARG A 107 16.24 6.04 -13.59
CA ARG A 107 16.04 7.40 -13.08
C ARG A 107 15.17 8.23 -14.00
N GLN A 108 15.51 8.25 -15.29
CA GLN A 108 14.77 9.02 -16.30
C GLN A 108 13.30 8.58 -16.36
N THR A 109 13.04 7.27 -16.41
CA THR A 109 11.68 6.71 -16.45
C THR A 109 10.86 7.11 -15.22
N LEU A 110 11.45 6.99 -14.03
CA LEU A 110 10.77 7.37 -12.77
C LEU A 110 10.47 8.86 -12.70
N MET A 111 11.38 9.72 -13.22
CA MET A 111 11.20 11.18 -13.22
C MET A 111 10.16 11.65 -14.25
N THR A 112 10.17 11.08 -15.45
CA THR A 112 9.35 11.59 -16.56
C THR A 112 7.94 11.03 -16.59
N CYS A 113 7.70 9.88 -15.95
CA CYS A 113 6.35 9.33 -15.86
C CYS A 113 5.46 10.21 -14.96
N PRO A 114 4.33 10.74 -15.45
CA PRO A 114 3.52 11.70 -14.72
C PRO A 114 2.73 11.08 -13.54
N CYS A 115 2.67 9.74 -13.45
CA CYS A 115 1.97 9.08 -12.35
C CYS A 115 2.64 9.35 -11.00
N LEU A 116 1.87 9.47 -9.93
CA LEU A 116 2.40 9.74 -8.59
C LEU A 116 3.03 8.49 -7.95
N ASN A 117 2.34 7.35 -7.96
CA ASN A 117 2.72 6.18 -7.14
C ASN A 117 3.07 4.94 -7.96
N GLY A 118 3.11 5.06 -9.27
CA GLY A 118 3.45 3.96 -10.16
C GLY A 118 2.29 3.52 -11.07
N CYS A 119 2.61 3.16 -12.29
CA CYS A 119 1.65 2.69 -13.29
C CYS A 119 2.30 1.62 -14.18
N PRO A 120 1.53 0.95 -15.06
CA PRO A 120 2.07 -0.05 -15.99
C PRO A 120 3.17 0.46 -16.92
N SER A 121 3.22 1.80 -17.15
CA SER A 121 4.25 2.41 -18.00
C SER A 121 5.59 2.65 -17.26
N CYS A 122 5.64 2.46 -15.93
CA CYS A 122 6.88 2.65 -15.18
C CYS A 122 7.19 1.47 -14.23
N VAL A 123 6.56 1.37 -13.07
CA VAL A 123 6.95 0.42 -12.02
C VAL A 123 6.10 -0.84 -11.92
N GLN A 124 4.90 -0.88 -12.52
CA GLN A 124 4.05 -2.07 -12.42
C GLN A 124 4.42 -3.12 -13.46
N SER A 125 4.48 -4.38 -13.03
CA SER A 125 4.77 -5.52 -13.89
C SER A 125 3.60 -6.51 -13.90
N PRO A 126 3.12 -6.95 -15.09
CA PRO A 126 2.07 -7.97 -15.18
C PRO A 126 2.55 -9.36 -14.70
N LYS A 127 3.86 -9.56 -14.59
CA LYS A 127 4.48 -10.81 -14.16
C LYS A 127 4.78 -10.86 -12.66
N CYS A 128 4.49 -9.78 -11.93
CA CYS A 128 4.83 -9.70 -10.51
C CYS A 128 4.05 -10.71 -9.67
N GLY A 129 4.76 -11.64 -9.03
CA GLY A 129 4.17 -12.67 -8.17
C GLY A 129 3.52 -12.15 -6.90
N SER A 130 3.93 -10.96 -6.44
CA SER A 130 3.33 -10.26 -5.27
C SER A 130 2.17 -9.33 -5.65
N GLY A 131 1.73 -9.33 -6.93
CA GLY A 131 0.66 -8.45 -7.39
C GLY A 131 1.03 -6.96 -7.35
N ASN A 132 2.30 -6.63 -7.58
CA ASN A 132 2.86 -5.27 -7.54
C ASN A 132 2.79 -4.62 -6.14
N ARG A 133 2.98 -5.40 -5.07
CA ARG A 133 2.88 -4.90 -3.68
C ARG A 133 4.02 -5.41 -2.80
N PRO A 134 4.61 -4.54 -1.96
CA PRO A 134 4.52 -3.08 -2.04
C PRO A 134 5.34 -2.53 -3.21
N LEU A 135 4.95 -1.39 -3.78
CA LEU A 135 5.77 -0.60 -4.72
C LEU A 135 5.83 0.84 -4.23
N ASP A 136 7.03 1.43 -4.20
CA ASP A 136 7.24 2.84 -3.85
C ASP A 136 8.03 3.53 -4.96
N LYS A 137 7.33 4.18 -5.87
CA LYS A 137 7.94 4.91 -7.00
C LYS A 137 8.84 6.06 -6.52
N GLN A 138 8.38 6.82 -5.53
CA GLN A 138 9.11 7.97 -5.03
C GLN A 138 10.35 7.52 -4.24
N GLY A 139 10.20 6.46 -3.44
CA GLY A 139 11.30 5.83 -2.76
C GLY A 139 12.33 5.22 -3.73
N ALA A 140 11.88 4.61 -4.84
CA ALA A 140 12.77 4.12 -5.90
C ALA A 140 13.53 5.27 -6.57
N LEU A 141 12.87 6.39 -6.87
CA LEU A 141 13.53 7.57 -7.43
C LEU A 141 14.56 8.15 -6.46
N TYR A 142 14.21 8.26 -5.17
CA TYR A 142 15.13 8.70 -4.13
C TYR A 142 16.36 7.77 -4.05
N LEU A 143 16.12 6.46 -3.97
CA LEU A 143 17.15 5.42 -3.91
C LEU A 143 18.11 5.49 -5.11
N VAL A 144 17.57 5.62 -6.32
CA VAL A 144 18.39 5.73 -7.55
C VAL A 144 19.21 7.03 -7.55
N ASN A 145 18.65 8.14 -7.08
CA ASN A 145 19.41 9.39 -6.94
C ASN A 145 20.58 9.23 -5.93
N GLU A 146 20.37 8.51 -4.83
CA GLU A 146 21.44 8.19 -3.87
C GLU A 146 22.52 7.27 -4.48
N ILE A 147 22.13 6.29 -5.30
CA ILE A 147 23.06 5.42 -6.03
C ILE A 147 23.93 6.24 -7.01
N ILE A 148 23.33 7.17 -7.75
CA ILE A 148 24.05 8.01 -8.73
C ILE A 148 24.92 9.06 -8.01
N GLY A 149 24.55 9.46 -6.80
CA GLY A 149 25.20 10.53 -6.05
C GLY A 149 24.64 11.91 -6.41
N THR A 150 24.22 12.65 -5.40
CA THR A 150 23.61 13.98 -5.53
C THR A 150 24.66 15.09 -5.60
N GLY A 151 25.56 15.10 -6.55
CA GLY A 151 26.51 16.22 -6.51
C GLY A 151 27.37 16.47 -7.71
N ASP A 152 27.45 15.59 -8.64
CA ASP A 152 28.33 15.82 -9.79
C ASP A 152 27.74 15.24 -11.08
N THR A 153 26.98 16.09 -11.78
CA THR A 153 26.45 15.77 -13.13
C THR A 153 27.56 15.67 -14.18
N SER A 154 28.81 15.87 -13.80
CA SER A 154 30.00 15.77 -14.68
C SER A 154 30.63 14.37 -14.68
N ARG A 155 30.22 13.45 -13.80
CA ARG A 155 30.72 12.07 -13.79
C ARG A 155 29.86 11.17 -14.66
N ASN A 156 30.40 10.77 -15.79
CA ASN A 156 29.82 9.74 -16.68
C ASN A 156 29.94 8.30 -16.10
N SER A 157 30.26 8.14 -14.84
CA SER A 157 30.36 6.82 -14.19
C SER A 157 29.67 6.86 -12.83
N LEU A 158 28.89 5.82 -12.56
CA LEU A 158 28.31 5.59 -11.23
C LEU A 158 29.40 5.33 -10.20
N PRO A 159 29.21 5.71 -8.91
CA PRO A 159 30.08 5.29 -7.83
C PRO A 159 30.18 3.76 -7.84
N GLU A 160 31.31 3.23 -7.35
CA GLU A 160 31.56 1.80 -7.31
C GLU A 160 30.54 1.12 -6.36
N VAL A 161 29.37 0.81 -6.92
CA VAL A 161 28.36 -0.02 -6.24
C VAL A 161 28.82 -1.47 -6.41
N SER A 162 28.81 -2.24 -5.34
CA SER A 162 29.10 -3.68 -5.42
C SER A 162 28.11 -4.33 -6.37
N ARG A 163 28.61 -4.81 -7.49
CA ARG A 163 27.84 -5.44 -8.57
C ARG A 163 28.51 -6.74 -8.97
N GLY A 164 27.72 -7.66 -9.46
CA GLY A 164 28.24 -8.98 -9.85
C GLY A 164 27.36 -9.70 -10.84
N LEU A 165 27.93 -10.71 -11.41
CA LEU A 165 27.25 -11.68 -12.26
C LEU A 165 27.22 -13.02 -11.51
N ILE A 166 26.03 -13.60 -11.34
CA ILE A 166 25.88 -14.93 -10.74
C ILE A 166 25.22 -15.89 -11.72
N ARG A 167 25.63 -17.16 -11.63
CA ARG A 167 25.13 -18.24 -12.49
C ARG A 167 24.06 -19.09 -11.84
N ARG A 168 23.83 -18.89 -10.52
CA ARG A 168 22.82 -19.65 -9.77
C ARG A 168 22.11 -18.75 -8.78
N ILE A 169 20.79 -18.72 -8.86
CA ILE A 169 19.92 -18.05 -7.91
C ILE A 169 19.11 -19.11 -7.16
N ASP A 170 19.26 -19.16 -5.84
CA ASP A 170 18.44 -20.02 -5.00
C ASP A 170 17.12 -19.32 -4.67
N MET A 171 16.09 -19.63 -5.45
CA MET A 171 14.75 -19.03 -5.34
C MET A 171 13.96 -19.56 -4.15
N GLU A 172 14.39 -20.67 -3.54
CA GLU A 172 13.68 -21.25 -2.40
C GLU A 172 13.93 -20.47 -1.11
N GLN A 173 15.15 -19.97 -0.90
CA GLN A 173 15.45 -19.09 0.23
C GLN A 173 14.74 -17.71 0.13
N ALA A 174 14.50 -17.22 -1.07
CA ALA A 174 13.80 -15.96 -1.30
C ALA A 174 12.28 -16.04 -1.01
N ARG A 175 11.68 -17.24 -1.07
CA ARG A 175 10.24 -17.43 -0.77
C ARG A 175 9.92 -17.51 0.72
N ILE A 176 10.86 -17.81 1.56
CA ILE A 176 10.64 -18.01 3.01
C ILE A 176 10.36 -16.66 3.73
N GLU A 177 10.81 -15.55 3.17
CA GLU A 177 10.59 -14.22 3.76
C GLU A 177 9.32 -13.50 3.26
N SER A 178 8.72 -13.93 2.17
CA SER A 178 7.38 -13.52 1.74
C SER A 178 6.34 -14.43 2.41
N GLY A 179 5.80 -14.01 3.55
CA GLY A 179 4.83 -14.78 4.35
C GLY A 179 3.60 -15.27 3.56
N PRO A 180 2.88 -16.31 4.06
CA PRO A 180 1.86 -17.05 3.32
C PRO A 180 0.47 -16.39 3.27
N ASP A 181 0.35 -15.08 3.13
CA ASP A 181 -0.94 -14.40 2.99
C ASP A 181 -1.18 -13.84 1.57
N GLY A 182 -0.98 -14.72 0.59
CA GLY A 182 -1.40 -14.47 -0.79
C GLY A 182 -2.88 -14.78 -1.03
N ALA A 183 -3.79 -14.12 -0.33
CA ALA A 183 -5.19 -14.09 -0.74
C ALA A 183 -5.29 -13.27 -2.02
N ARG A 184 -5.46 -13.94 -3.17
CA ARG A 184 -5.86 -13.30 -4.42
C ARG A 184 -7.19 -12.60 -4.20
N VAL A 185 -7.17 -11.29 -4.09
CA VAL A 185 -8.34 -10.47 -4.35
C VAL A 185 -8.36 -10.26 -5.86
N GLU A 186 -9.30 -10.89 -6.55
CA GLU A 186 -9.70 -10.50 -7.90
C GLU A 186 -10.27 -9.08 -7.79
N GLY A 187 -9.45 -8.10 -8.08
CA GLY A 187 -9.82 -6.70 -8.14
C GLY A 187 -9.55 -6.19 -9.53
N ASP A 188 -10.60 -5.64 -10.13
CA ASP A 188 -10.70 -4.97 -11.40
C ASP A 188 -9.41 -4.26 -11.82
N ARG A 189 -9.02 -4.50 -13.09
CA ARG A 189 -7.92 -3.83 -13.77
C ARG A 189 -8.41 -2.49 -14.29
N ASP A 190 -8.66 -1.53 -13.42
CA ASP A 190 -8.81 -0.17 -13.88
C ASP A 190 -7.62 0.68 -13.42
N SER A 191 -6.98 1.28 -14.39
CA SER A 191 -5.94 2.29 -14.25
C SER A 191 -6.47 3.44 -13.39
N LEU A 192 -6.09 3.46 -12.10
CA LEU A 192 -6.44 4.54 -11.18
C LEU A 192 -5.78 5.85 -11.65
N SER A 193 -6.52 6.63 -12.43
CA SER A 193 -6.28 8.05 -12.59
C SER A 193 -6.74 8.74 -11.30
N GLY A 194 -6.00 9.76 -10.81
CA GLY A 194 -6.29 10.48 -9.57
C GLY A 194 -7.66 11.18 -9.49
N SER A 195 -8.57 10.88 -10.42
CA SER A 195 -9.93 11.42 -10.46
C SER A 195 -10.97 10.60 -9.68
N GLU A 196 -10.64 9.40 -9.19
CA GLU A 196 -11.64 8.53 -8.56
C GLU A 196 -12.14 9.10 -7.22
N TYR A 197 -11.26 9.76 -6.46
CA TYR A 197 -11.57 10.31 -5.13
C TYR A 197 -11.70 11.83 -5.09
N GLU A 198 -11.66 12.52 -6.23
CA GLU A 198 -11.97 13.94 -6.26
C GLU A 198 -13.42 14.15 -5.82
N PRO A 199 -13.69 14.98 -4.79
CA PRO A 199 -15.05 15.22 -4.32
C PRO A 199 -15.95 15.71 -5.44
N GLY A 200 -17.15 15.16 -5.52
CA GLY A 200 -18.23 15.71 -6.36
C GLY A 200 -18.77 17.02 -5.80
N PRO A 201 -19.83 17.57 -6.41
CA PRO A 201 -20.53 18.73 -5.85
C PRO A 201 -21.15 18.33 -4.50
N GLY A 202 -20.74 18.98 -3.43
CA GLY A 202 -21.18 18.70 -2.06
C GLY A 202 -20.01 18.62 -1.08
N PRO A 203 -20.30 18.57 0.24
CA PRO A 203 -19.27 18.48 1.27
C PRO A 203 -18.58 17.11 1.28
N VAL A 204 -17.36 17.08 1.80
CA VAL A 204 -16.70 15.84 2.21
C VAL A 204 -17.22 15.48 3.59
N ILE A 205 -17.83 14.30 3.70
CA ILE A 205 -18.35 13.77 4.96
C ILE A 205 -17.37 12.72 5.46
N VAL A 206 -16.94 12.84 6.70
CA VAL A 206 -16.11 11.82 7.35
C VAL A 206 -16.91 11.21 8.48
N PHE A 207 -16.97 9.88 8.60
CA PHE A 207 -17.82 9.23 9.58
C PHE A 207 -17.19 7.97 10.18
N ASP A 208 -17.75 7.56 11.32
CA ASP A 208 -17.44 6.32 12.03
C ASP A 208 -18.67 5.81 12.78
N VAL A 209 -18.73 4.50 13.05
CA VAL A 209 -19.88 3.84 13.70
C VAL A 209 -19.44 2.92 14.81
N GLU A 210 -20.10 3.09 15.97
CA GLU A 210 -19.99 2.17 17.08
C GLU A 210 -21.24 1.29 17.23
N THR A 211 -21.06 0.04 17.63
CA THR A 211 -22.14 -0.95 17.66
C THR A 211 -22.64 -1.27 19.08
N ARG A 212 -23.87 -1.78 19.18
CA ARG A 212 -24.48 -2.28 20.42
C ARG A 212 -24.03 -3.70 20.78
N ARG A 213 -23.65 -4.49 19.78
CA ARG A 213 -23.31 -5.91 19.89
C ARG A 213 -22.01 -6.21 19.14
N SER A 214 -21.22 -7.13 19.67
CA SER A 214 -20.01 -7.61 19.02
C SER A 214 -20.33 -8.63 17.90
N ALA A 215 -19.34 -8.93 17.05
CA ALA A 215 -19.42 -10.01 16.08
C ALA A 215 -19.76 -11.35 16.74
N LYS A 216 -19.24 -11.61 17.94
CA LYS A 216 -19.51 -12.83 18.71
C LYS A 216 -20.98 -12.91 19.13
N ASP A 217 -21.58 -11.79 19.53
CA ASP A 217 -22.98 -11.74 20.00
C ASP A 217 -23.99 -12.02 18.86
N VAL A 218 -23.63 -11.73 17.62
CA VAL A 218 -24.48 -11.94 16.43
C VAL A 218 -24.10 -13.18 15.61
N GLY A 219 -23.05 -13.92 15.99
CA GLY A 219 -22.66 -15.15 15.33
C GLY A 219 -21.66 -14.99 14.17
N GLY A 220 -20.99 -13.84 14.06
CA GLY A 220 -19.90 -13.61 13.11
C GLY A 220 -19.96 -12.28 12.37
N TRP A 221 -18.87 -11.91 11.72
CA TRP A 221 -18.74 -10.66 10.97
C TRP A 221 -19.67 -10.56 9.73
N ASN A 222 -20.10 -11.70 9.19
CA ASN A 222 -21.06 -11.76 8.08
C ASN A 222 -22.48 -11.31 8.49
N ARG A 223 -22.72 -11.13 9.79
CA ARG A 223 -23.97 -10.64 10.37
C ARG A 223 -23.83 -9.23 10.96
N ALA A 224 -22.90 -8.43 10.45
CA ALA A 224 -22.64 -7.06 10.95
C ALA A 224 -23.90 -6.19 10.97
N GLY A 225 -24.82 -6.34 10.01
CA GLY A 225 -26.10 -5.64 10.00
C GLY A 225 -27.01 -5.90 11.21
N GLU A 226 -26.75 -6.97 11.99
CA GLU A 226 -27.51 -7.29 13.20
C GLU A 226 -26.87 -6.73 14.47
N MET A 227 -25.68 -6.11 14.37
CA MET A 227 -24.99 -5.56 15.55
C MET A 227 -25.72 -4.36 16.15
N GLY A 228 -26.51 -3.63 15.36
CA GLY A 228 -27.19 -2.39 15.77
C GLY A 228 -26.21 -1.26 16.02
N VAL A 229 -26.69 -0.02 15.93
CA VAL A 229 -25.88 1.19 16.12
C VAL A 229 -26.04 1.73 17.52
N SER A 230 -24.94 1.85 18.27
CA SER A 230 -24.94 2.57 19.55
C SER A 230 -24.82 4.08 19.32
N VAL A 231 -23.82 4.49 18.57
CA VAL A 231 -23.56 5.87 18.17
C VAL A 231 -22.96 5.86 16.76
N CYS A 232 -23.37 6.80 15.94
CA CYS A 232 -22.65 7.16 14.71
C CYS A 232 -22.26 8.63 14.82
N VAL A 233 -21.04 8.98 14.45
CA VAL A 233 -20.59 10.38 14.37
C VAL A 233 -20.16 10.67 12.95
N CYS A 234 -20.50 11.85 12.45
CA CYS A 234 -19.92 12.37 11.21
C CYS A 234 -19.43 13.81 11.38
N TRP A 235 -18.40 14.15 10.62
CA TRP A 235 -18.04 15.51 10.25
C TRP A 235 -18.78 15.83 8.96
N ASP A 236 -19.63 16.87 8.97
CA ASP A 236 -20.52 17.20 7.84
C ASP A 236 -19.93 18.26 6.87
N GLY A 237 -18.66 18.59 7.05
CA GLY A 237 -17.96 19.65 6.34
C GLY A 237 -17.86 20.95 7.16
N SER A 238 -18.60 21.07 8.25
CA SER A 238 -18.64 22.26 9.11
C SER A 238 -18.59 21.94 10.62
N GLU A 239 -19.28 20.90 11.06
CA GLU A 239 -19.36 20.51 12.47
C GLU A 239 -19.44 18.99 12.65
N TYR A 240 -19.14 18.51 13.88
CA TYR A 240 -19.36 17.13 14.26
C TYR A 240 -20.81 16.92 14.68
N ARG A 241 -21.47 15.94 14.06
CA ARG A 241 -22.84 15.55 14.38
C ARG A 241 -22.88 14.10 14.84
N SER A 242 -23.71 13.82 15.84
CA SER A 242 -23.80 12.51 16.47
C SER A 242 -25.24 12.01 16.39
N PHE A 243 -25.42 10.73 16.07
CA PHE A 243 -26.71 10.08 15.83
C PHE A 243 -26.80 8.78 16.61
N GLY A 244 -27.93 8.59 17.29
CA GLY A 244 -28.36 7.28 17.72
C GLY A 244 -29.02 6.50 16.59
N GLN A 245 -29.31 5.22 16.81
CA GLN A 245 -29.92 4.37 15.77
C GLN A 245 -31.23 4.94 15.22
N ASP A 246 -32.06 5.56 16.06
CA ASP A 246 -33.36 6.10 15.66
C ASP A 246 -33.24 7.44 14.89
N GLU A 247 -32.05 8.04 14.87
CA GLU A 247 -31.75 9.32 14.23
C GLU A 247 -31.01 9.15 12.89
N LEU A 248 -30.71 7.92 12.46
CA LEU A 248 -29.94 7.62 11.25
C LEU A 248 -30.57 8.15 9.96
N GLY A 249 -31.87 8.45 9.96
CA GLY A 249 -32.54 9.06 8.79
C GLY A 249 -31.90 10.39 8.39
N GLU A 250 -31.47 11.21 9.36
CA GLU A 250 -30.78 12.47 9.09
C GLU A 250 -29.35 12.22 8.57
N LEU A 251 -28.62 11.26 9.13
CA LEU A 251 -27.31 10.85 8.62
C LEU A 251 -27.39 10.46 7.15
N PHE A 252 -28.38 9.66 6.75
CA PHE A 252 -28.54 9.23 5.34
C PHE A 252 -28.90 10.39 4.42
N ARG A 253 -29.60 11.41 4.91
CA ARG A 253 -29.82 12.66 4.15
C ARG A 253 -28.49 13.38 3.90
N ILE A 254 -27.65 13.52 4.93
CA ILE A 254 -26.30 14.11 4.83
C ILE A 254 -25.47 13.32 3.82
N PHE A 255 -25.46 11.98 3.89
CA PHE A 255 -24.72 11.14 2.96
C PHE A 255 -25.19 11.30 1.50
N SER A 256 -26.50 11.48 1.28
CA SER A 256 -27.04 11.66 -0.08
C SER A 256 -26.66 12.99 -0.73
N GLU A 257 -26.31 14.00 0.07
CA GLU A 257 -25.85 15.34 -0.37
C GLU A 257 -24.33 15.44 -0.44
N ALA A 258 -23.59 14.39 -0.03
CA ALA A 258 -22.13 14.39 0.03
C ALA A 258 -21.48 14.37 -1.37
N GLY A 259 -20.45 15.17 -1.54
CA GLY A 259 -19.53 15.06 -2.68
C GLY A 259 -18.59 13.85 -2.56
N LEU A 260 -18.27 13.44 -1.32
CA LEU A 260 -17.47 12.27 -0.99
C LEU A 260 -17.77 11.84 0.45
N VAL A 261 -17.95 10.54 0.67
CA VAL A 261 -18.07 9.95 2.01
C VAL A 261 -16.79 9.19 2.34
N VAL A 262 -16.11 9.59 3.40
CA VAL A 262 -14.81 9.06 3.83
C VAL A 262 -14.97 8.28 5.12
N GLY A 263 -14.35 7.10 5.19
CA GLY A 263 -14.29 6.30 6.39
C GLY A 263 -13.01 5.47 6.47
N PHE A 264 -12.84 4.77 7.56
CA PHE A 264 -11.71 3.88 7.79
C PHE A 264 -12.19 2.44 8.04
N ASN A 265 -11.93 1.51 7.13
CA ASN A 265 -12.51 0.17 7.06
C ASN A 265 -14.05 0.17 6.87
N SER A 266 -14.57 1.27 6.36
CA SER A 266 -16.00 1.55 6.34
C SER A 266 -16.79 0.71 5.33
N PHE A 267 -16.23 0.37 4.18
CA PHE A 267 -16.92 -0.43 3.16
C PHE A 267 -17.21 -1.85 3.65
N ARG A 268 -16.32 -2.40 4.44
CA ARG A 268 -16.45 -3.76 4.96
C ARG A 268 -17.28 -3.85 6.25
N PHE A 269 -17.22 -2.83 7.10
CA PHE A 269 -17.82 -2.85 8.43
C PHE A 269 -18.97 -1.85 8.57
N ASP A 270 -18.69 -0.55 8.55
CA ASP A 270 -19.68 0.48 8.85
C ASP A 270 -20.88 0.45 7.89
N TYR A 271 -20.62 0.27 6.60
CA TYR A 271 -21.71 0.13 5.62
C TYR A 271 -22.54 -1.11 5.87
N ALA A 272 -21.94 -2.22 6.29
CA ALA A 272 -22.69 -3.43 6.62
C ALA A 272 -23.57 -3.25 7.88
N VAL A 273 -23.07 -2.50 8.86
CA VAL A 273 -23.83 -2.14 10.08
C VAL A 273 -24.97 -1.19 9.77
N LEU A 274 -24.77 -0.17 8.93
CA LEU A 274 -25.73 0.87 8.61
C LEU A 274 -26.77 0.44 7.55
N GLN A 275 -26.40 -0.47 6.63
CA GLN A 275 -27.24 -0.84 5.48
C GLN A 275 -28.67 -1.27 5.83
N PRO A 276 -28.95 -2.01 6.93
CA PRO A 276 -30.32 -2.36 7.30
C PRO A 276 -31.25 -1.18 7.58
N PHE A 277 -30.68 -0.02 7.92
CA PHE A 277 -31.41 1.20 8.27
C PHE A 277 -31.48 2.19 7.10
N ALA A 278 -30.63 2.01 6.07
CA ALA A 278 -30.49 2.93 4.96
C ALA A 278 -31.63 2.80 3.95
N PRO A 279 -32.20 3.93 3.44
CA PRO A 279 -33.27 3.91 2.42
C PRO A 279 -32.74 3.59 1.02
N TYR A 280 -31.42 3.50 0.84
CA TYR A 280 -30.73 3.20 -0.43
C TYR A 280 -29.48 2.35 -0.18
N ARG A 281 -28.87 1.86 -1.26
CA ARG A 281 -27.61 1.12 -1.17
C ARG A 281 -26.44 2.05 -0.87
N LEU A 282 -25.77 1.87 0.28
CA LEU A 282 -24.62 2.68 0.69
C LEU A 282 -23.40 2.48 -0.22
N SER A 283 -23.24 1.31 -0.83
CA SER A 283 -22.20 1.05 -1.83
C SER A 283 -22.35 1.84 -3.13
N GLY A 284 -23.49 2.52 -3.33
CA GLY A 284 -23.72 3.44 -4.47
C GLY A 284 -23.23 4.87 -4.19
N LEU A 285 -22.85 5.18 -2.96
CA LEU A 285 -22.29 6.49 -2.62
C LEU A 285 -20.87 6.64 -3.20
N LYS A 286 -20.51 7.85 -3.59
CA LYS A 286 -19.10 8.15 -3.86
C LYS A 286 -18.34 8.10 -2.54
N GLY A 287 -17.53 7.08 -2.35
CA GLY A 287 -16.91 6.78 -1.07
C GLY A 287 -15.41 6.55 -1.16
N LEU A 288 -14.72 6.82 -0.06
CA LEU A 288 -13.32 6.49 0.16
C LEU A 288 -13.20 5.67 1.45
N ASP A 289 -12.75 4.44 1.34
CA ASP A 289 -12.28 3.64 2.48
C ASP A 289 -10.75 3.72 2.54
N MET A 290 -10.23 4.53 3.47
CA MET A 290 -8.80 4.78 3.58
C MET A 290 -8.00 3.50 3.88
N LEU A 291 -8.55 2.57 4.67
CA LEU A 291 -7.86 1.30 4.95
C LEU A 291 -7.78 0.41 3.70
N GLN A 292 -8.80 0.44 2.85
CA GLN A 292 -8.78 -0.32 1.60
C GLN A 292 -7.68 0.19 0.67
N GLU A 293 -7.52 1.52 0.54
CA GLU A 293 -6.45 2.12 -0.26
C GLU A 293 -5.06 1.77 0.27
N ILE A 294 -4.87 1.85 1.59
CA ILE A 294 -3.63 1.46 2.24
C ILE A 294 -3.31 -0.03 1.97
N ARG A 295 -4.33 -0.91 2.06
CA ARG A 295 -4.17 -2.33 1.74
C ARG A 295 -3.85 -2.59 0.27
N ARG A 296 -4.40 -1.79 -0.64
CA ARG A 296 -4.04 -1.88 -2.07
C ARG A 296 -2.56 -1.65 -2.29
N PHE A 297 -1.95 -0.76 -1.53
CA PHE A 297 -0.53 -0.46 -1.63
C PHE A 297 0.35 -1.47 -0.87
N LEU A 298 0.08 -1.69 0.42
CA LEU A 298 0.94 -2.50 1.30
C LEU A 298 0.71 -4.01 1.19
N GLY A 299 -0.49 -4.46 0.75
CA GLY A 299 -0.92 -5.85 0.83
C GLY A 299 -1.47 -6.29 2.19
N TYR A 300 -1.36 -5.43 3.22
CA TYR A 300 -1.88 -5.67 4.58
C TYR A 300 -2.50 -4.40 5.18
N GLY A 301 -3.27 -4.56 6.24
CA GLY A 301 -3.91 -3.43 6.93
C GLY A 301 -3.02 -2.82 8.02
N VAL A 302 -3.16 -1.50 8.19
CA VAL A 302 -2.57 -0.72 9.28
C VAL A 302 -3.72 -0.13 10.10
N SER A 303 -3.63 -0.09 11.42
CA SER A 303 -4.71 0.46 12.26
C SER A 303 -4.76 1.99 12.21
N LEU A 304 -5.96 2.55 12.43
CA LEU A 304 -6.18 4.00 12.54
C LEU A 304 -5.26 4.63 13.60
N ASP A 305 -5.13 3.99 14.76
CA ASP A 305 -4.25 4.43 15.85
C ASP A 305 -2.76 4.50 15.43
N ASN A 306 -2.28 3.52 14.66
CA ASN A 306 -0.90 3.53 14.17
C ASN A 306 -0.67 4.71 13.20
N LEU A 307 -1.57 4.89 12.23
CA LEU A 307 -1.51 5.99 11.28
C LEU A 307 -1.63 7.35 11.97
N GLY A 308 -2.59 7.49 12.90
CA GLY A 308 -2.81 8.72 13.66
C GLY A 308 -1.57 9.13 14.47
N ARG A 309 -0.96 8.17 15.17
CA ARG A 309 0.27 8.44 15.94
C ARG A 309 1.46 8.74 15.05
N ALA A 310 1.66 7.97 13.99
CA ALA A 310 2.82 8.15 13.13
C ALA A 310 2.75 9.41 12.28
N THR A 311 1.56 9.78 11.78
CA THR A 311 1.36 10.92 10.87
C THR A 311 1.08 12.23 11.60
N LEU A 312 0.24 12.17 12.66
CA LEU A 312 -0.35 13.37 13.30
C LEU A 312 0.14 13.60 14.72
N ASP A 313 0.99 12.70 15.26
CA ASP A 313 1.35 12.64 16.69
C ASP A 313 0.09 12.59 17.61
N ALA A 314 -1.01 12.02 17.08
CA ALA A 314 -2.27 11.91 17.80
C ALA A 314 -2.12 10.97 19.01
N PRO A 315 -2.79 11.26 20.14
CA PRO A 315 -2.78 10.35 21.29
C PRO A 315 -3.44 9.01 20.93
N LYS A 316 -3.06 7.96 21.65
CA LYS A 316 -3.68 6.64 21.48
C LYS A 316 -5.19 6.74 21.74
N SER A 317 -6.00 6.29 20.78
CA SER A 317 -7.44 6.12 20.98
C SER A 317 -7.71 4.94 21.94
N ALA A 318 -8.90 4.88 22.52
CA ALA A 318 -9.31 3.74 23.33
C ALA A 318 -9.46 2.49 22.43
N ASP A 319 -9.53 1.30 23.04
CA ASP A 319 -9.83 0.06 22.31
C ASP A 319 -11.34 0.01 22.01
N GLY A 320 -11.75 -0.32 20.77
CA GLY A 320 -13.16 -0.47 20.36
C GLY A 320 -13.96 -1.46 21.21
N MET A 321 -13.30 -2.41 21.91
CA MET A 321 -13.96 -3.27 22.90
C MET A 321 -14.55 -2.48 24.08
N LYS A 322 -14.01 -1.33 24.44
CA LYS A 322 -14.54 -0.46 25.48
C LYS A 322 -15.87 0.18 25.10
N ALA A 323 -16.09 0.48 23.82
CA ALA A 323 -17.37 1.03 23.37
C ALA A 323 -18.54 0.07 23.66
N LEU A 324 -18.32 -1.25 23.50
CA LEU A 324 -19.31 -2.27 23.83
C LEU A 324 -19.57 -2.39 25.35
N GLU A 325 -18.54 -2.22 26.16
CA GLU A 325 -18.69 -2.20 27.63
C GLU A 325 -19.48 -0.96 28.07
N TRP A 326 -19.10 0.22 27.57
CA TRP A 326 -19.83 1.47 27.86
C TRP A 326 -21.28 1.43 27.42
N TRP A 327 -21.58 0.76 26.28
CA TRP A 327 -22.97 0.57 25.86
C TRP A 327 -23.77 -0.24 26.87
N LYS A 328 -23.22 -1.34 27.39
CA LYS A 328 -23.87 -2.17 28.42
C LYS A 328 -24.06 -1.41 29.76
N GLU A 329 -23.18 -0.46 30.06
CA GLU A 329 -23.23 0.39 31.23
C GLU A 329 -24.09 1.65 31.04
N GLY A 330 -24.66 1.88 29.85
CA GLY A 330 -25.44 3.09 29.54
C GLY A 330 -24.61 4.36 29.37
N ARG A 331 -23.30 4.26 29.20
CA ARG A 331 -22.35 5.37 29.13
C ARG A 331 -22.21 5.88 27.67
N VAL A 332 -23.32 6.39 27.13
CA VAL A 332 -23.41 6.80 25.73
C VAL A 332 -22.50 7.99 25.39
N GLU A 333 -22.29 8.90 26.35
CA GLU A 333 -21.42 10.08 26.13
C GLU A 333 -19.95 9.71 25.94
N GLU A 334 -19.46 8.67 26.58
CA GLU A 334 -18.11 8.15 26.40
C GLU A 334 -17.95 7.52 25.02
N ILE A 335 -18.96 6.78 24.54
CA ILE A 335 -18.98 6.23 23.20
C ILE A 335 -18.96 7.36 22.16
N ARG A 336 -19.77 8.40 22.37
CA ARG A 336 -19.83 9.57 21.48
C ARG A 336 -18.47 10.26 21.35
N ARG A 337 -17.81 10.51 22.49
CA ARG A 337 -16.47 11.14 22.50
C ARG A 337 -15.43 10.27 21.80
N TYR A 338 -15.49 8.97 22.03
CA TYR A 338 -14.57 8.01 21.40
C TYR A 338 -14.78 7.98 19.87
N CYS A 339 -16.01 7.76 19.39
CA CYS A 339 -16.35 7.76 17.97
C CYS A 339 -16.00 9.11 17.31
N GLN A 340 -16.27 10.25 17.99
CA GLN A 340 -15.89 11.57 17.48
C GLN A 340 -14.36 11.73 17.34
N MET A 341 -13.57 11.16 18.25
CA MET A 341 -12.11 11.19 18.17
C MET A 341 -11.63 10.39 16.95
N ASP A 342 -12.21 9.22 16.67
CA ASP A 342 -11.86 8.40 15.52
C ASP A 342 -12.25 9.10 14.19
N VAL A 343 -13.40 9.80 14.15
CA VAL A 343 -13.77 10.67 13.01
C VAL A 343 -12.78 11.82 12.85
N GLU A 344 -12.35 12.47 13.92
CA GLU A 344 -11.37 13.57 13.87
C GLU A 344 -10.02 13.07 13.32
N ILE A 345 -9.52 11.94 13.83
CA ILE A 345 -8.26 11.34 13.35
C ILE A 345 -8.39 10.98 11.87
N THR A 346 -9.49 10.34 11.46
CA THR A 346 -9.75 9.96 10.08
C THR A 346 -9.79 11.19 9.17
N ARG A 347 -10.48 12.27 9.57
CA ARG A 347 -10.54 13.54 8.84
C ARG A 347 -9.15 14.15 8.66
N ARG A 348 -8.39 14.29 9.73
CA ARG A 348 -7.03 14.88 9.68
C ARG A 348 -6.07 14.04 8.84
N LEU A 349 -6.18 12.71 8.87
CA LEU A 349 -5.40 11.82 8.00
C LEU A 349 -5.82 11.99 6.53
N TYR A 350 -7.11 12.12 6.26
CA TYR A 350 -7.61 12.40 4.91
C TYR A 350 -7.05 13.73 4.38
N GLU A 351 -7.16 14.81 5.16
CA GLU A 351 -6.63 16.14 4.80
C GLU A 351 -5.12 16.10 4.57
N PHE A 352 -4.36 15.47 5.48
CA PHE A 352 -2.91 15.30 5.33
C PHE A 352 -2.56 14.50 4.07
N GLY A 353 -3.29 13.40 3.80
CA GLY A 353 -3.07 12.58 2.62
C GLY A 353 -3.34 13.32 1.31
N ARG A 354 -4.37 14.16 1.27
CA ARG A 354 -4.66 15.03 0.11
C ARG A 354 -3.55 16.05 -0.16
N GLU A 355 -3.01 16.64 0.89
CA GLU A 355 -1.97 17.67 0.77
C GLU A 355 -0.60 17.06 0.44
N ASN A 356 -0.27 15.92 1.05
CA ASN A 356 1.08 15.36 1.02
C ASN A 356 1.22 14.13 0.11
N HIS A 357 0.14 13.50 -0.31
CA HIS A 357 0.09 12.26 -1.11
C HIS A 357 0.71 11.04 -0.44
N TYR A 358 0.86 11.06 0.87
CA TYR A 358 1.27 9.90 1.69
C TYR A 358 0.72 10.04 3.10
N LEU A 359 0.69 8.89 3.82
CA LEU A 359 0.59 8.84 5.27
C LEU A 359 1.83 8.18 5.86
N LEU A 360 2.07 8.38 7.16
CA LEU A 360 3.10 7.67 7.91
C LEU A 360 2.47 6.56 8.74
N PHE A 361 3.20 5.46 8.87
CA PHE A 361 2.86 4.38 9.81
C PHE A 361 4.14 3.80 10.41
N THR A 362 4.01 3.13 11.56
CA THR A 362 5.11 2.40 12.16
C THR A 362 4.98 0.93 11.75
N ASN A 363 6.00 0.40 11.08
CA ASN A 363 6.04 -0.98 10.62
C ASN A 363 6.33 -1.97 11.79
N LYS A 364 6.34 -3.28 11.51
CA LYS A 364 6.61 -4.32 12.52
C LYS A 364 8.01 -4.24 13.14
N ALA A 365 8.97 -3.61 12.47
CA ALA A 365 10.31 -3.37 12.98
C ALA A 365 10.43 -2.08 13.83
N GLY A 366 9.31 -1.37 14.04
CA GLY A 366 9.29 -0.13 14.82
C GLY A 366 9.72 1.13 14.05
N GLN A 367 9.94 1.03 12.74
CA GLN A 367 10.37 2.13 11.90
C GLN A 367 9.17 2.90 11.34
N LYS A 368 9.24 4.25 11.34
CA LYS A 368 8.27 5.09 10.63
C LYS A 368 8.52 5.00 9.13
N THR A 369 7.46 4.73 8.37
CA THR A 369 7.53 4.50 6.93
C THR A 369 6.35 5.18 6.25
N ARG A 370 6.54 5.70 5.04
CA ARG A 370 5.46 6.26 4.22
C ARG A 370 4.63 5.15 3.57
N VAL A 371 3.33 5.38 3.49
CA VAL A 371 2.43 4.70 2.56
C VAL A 371 1.85 5.76 1.63
N PRO A 372 2.11 5.68 0.32
CA PRO A 372 1.49 6.58 -0.66
C PRO A 372 -0.03 6.42 -0.68
N VAL A 373 -0.72 7.53 -0.88
CA VAL A 373 -2.19 7.58 -0.97
C VAL A 373 -2.64 8.44 -2.14
N HIS A 374 -3.86 8.19 -2.64
CA HIS A 374 -4.39 8.77 -3.89
C HIS A 374 -5.77 9.41 -3.72
N TRP A 375 -6.00 10.09 -2.63
CA TRP A 375 -7.25 10.83 -2.46
C TRP A 375 -7.04 12.33 -2.34
#